data_d902020ca946489f35e7c54c941ecdb3
#
_entry.id   d902020ca946489f35e7c54c941ecdb3
#
_cell.length_a   1.000
_cell.length_b   1.000
_cell.length_c   1.000
_cell.angle_alpha   90.00
_cell.angle_beta   90.00
_cell.angle_gamma   90.00
#
_symmetry.space_group_name_H-M   'P 1'
#
loop_
_entity.id
_entity.type
_entity.pdbx_description
1 polymer ?
#
loop_
_entity_poly.entity_id
_entity_poly.type
_entity_poly.pdbx_seq_one_letter_code
_entity_poly.pdbx_strand_id
1 'polypeptide(L)'
;MSLYQLFSERTRANKPVALATVIDGPNIGAMLLITPENAAQGTLGNAELDRVVARDTLGELEAGRTSVRHYGPQGQTTPEDLVNTPTVRVFIDAFSPPPTMVIFGAVDFTSALARVAKVLGYHVLVCDAREVFATKRRFPMADEVLVTWPAPLFAERGAQLTQRDAVCILTHDPKFDVPAVVGALATNVGYIGVMGSRKTHAKRIERLVEAGVTDEQLLRLMSPIGLDIGARTPEETAISICGEIIARRTGRGAPSLRDGDGPIHK
;
A
#
# COMPACT_ATOMS: atom_id res chain seq x y z
N MET A 1 12.16 13.78 26.14
CA MET A 1 11.61 12.47 25.76
C MET A 1 12.66 11.76 24.92
N SER A 2 12.95 10.48 25.16
CA SER A 2 13.92 9.74 24.35
C SER A 2 13.32 9.37 22.98
N LEU A 3 14.17 9.11 21.97
CA LEU A 3 13.72 8.67 20.64
C LEU A 3 12.91 7.37 20.73
N TYR A 4 13.31 6.46 21.61
CA TYR A 4 12.57 5.21 21.86
C TYR A 4 11.17 5.47 22.46
N GLN A 5 11.04 6.46 23.36
CA GLN A 5 9.72 6.84 23.89
C GLN A 5 8.82 7.39 22.78
N LEU A 6 9.34 8.25 21.91
CA LEU A 6 8.63 8.77 20.75
C LEU A 6 8.21 7.64 19.79
N PHE A 7 9.11 6.69 19.50
CA PHE A 7 8.81 5.50 18.71
C PHE A 7 7.65 4.71 19.31
N SER A 8 7.74 4.39 20.62
CA SER A 8 6.71 3.64 21.34
C SER A 8 5.35 4.35 21.37
N GLU A 9 5.34 5.67 21.56
CA GLU A 9 4.09 6.46 21.55
C GLU A 9 3.43 6.47 20.18
N ARG A 10 4.20 6.65 19.10
CA ARG A 10 3.65 6.62 17.74
C ARG A 10 3.12 5.24 17.37
N THR A 11 3.84 4.17 17.75
CA THR A 11 3.40 2.79 17.55
C THR A 11 2.08 2.51 18.27
N ARG A 12 1.93 2.93 19.54
CA ARG A 12 0.67 2.80 20.29
C ARG A 12 -0.46 3.63 19.69
N ALA A 13 -0.14 4.78 19.11
CA ALA A 13 -1.08 5.62 18.40
C ALA A 13 -1.42 5.13 16.99
N ASN A 14 -0.91 3.96 16.60
CA ASN A 14 -1.06 3.38 15.26
C ASN A 14 -0.62 4.31 14.13
N LYS A 15 0.47 5.07 14.35
CA LYS A 15 1.04 6.01 13.37
C LYS A 15 2.36 5.48 12.82
N PRO A 16 2.64 5.63 11.51
CA PRO A 16 3.87 5.15 10.92
C PRO A 16 5.09 5.82 11.55
N VAL A 17 6.09 5.01 11.91
CA VAL A 17 7.34 5.44 12.52
C VAL A 17 8.42 4.38 12.35
N ALA A 18 9.66 4.78 12.17
CA ALA A 18 10.78 3.86 12.19
C ALA A 18 11.91 4.39 13.10
N LEU A 19 12.62 3.44 13.73
CA LEU A 19 13.80 3.71 14.54
C LEU A 19 14.98 2.96 13.93
N ALA A 20 15.94 3.71 13.39
CA ALA A 20 17.21 3.16 12.92
C ALA A 20 18.24 3.21 14.05
N THR A 21 18.86 2.08 14.36
CA THR A 21 19.81 1.93 15.47
C THR A 21 21.10 1.31 14.96
N VAL A 22 22.25 1.91 15.29
CA VAL A 22 23.56 1.32 15.02
C VAL A 22 23.76 0.11 15.93
N ILE A 23 23.91 -1.08 15.33
CA ILE A 23 24.12 -2.35 16.06
C ILE A 23 25.54 -2.88 15.93
N ASP A 24 26.35 -2.31 14.99
CA ASP A 24 27.74 -2.67 14.80
C ASP A 24 28.49 -1.52 14.11
N GLY A 25 29.76 -1.28 14.46
CA GLY A 25 30.58 -0.19 13.94
C GLY A 25 30.75 0.96 14.94
N PRO A 26 31.17 2.14 14.49
CA PRO A 26 31.24 3.34 15.33
C PRO A 26 29.87 3.74 15.88
N ASN A 27 29.85 4.28 17.11
CA ASN A 27 28.63 4.79 17.75
C ASN A 27 27.50 3.76 17.96
N ILE A 28 27.85 2.52 18.35
CA ILE A 28 26.84 1.50 18.71
C ILE A 28 25.82 2.08 19.69
N GLY A 29 24.54 1.86 19.42
CA GLY A 29 23.43 2.41 20.21
C GLY A 29 22.96 3.80 19.78
N ALA A 30 23.66 4.48 18.86
CA ALA A 30 23.18 5.71 18.27
C ALA A 30 21.90 5.46 17.46
N MET A 31 20.95 6.41 17.53
CA MET A 31 19.60 6.24 16.99
C MET A 31 19.17 7.41 16.12
N LEU A 32 18.38 7.09 15.10
CA LEU A 32 17.70 8.05 14.23
C LEU A 32 16.22 7.66 14.14
N LEU A 33 15.33 8.57 14.55
CA LEU A 33 13.87 8.38 14.43
C LEU A 33 13.38 9.03 13.16
N ILE A 34 12.62 8.28 12.37
CA ILE A 34 12.09 8.69 11.07
C ILE A 34 10.58 8.59 11.08
N THR A 35 9.92 9.62 10.58
CA THR A 35 8.48 9.67 10.33
C THR A 35 8.22 10.23 8.93
N PRO A 36 7.10 9.88 8.27
CA PRO A 36 6.81 10.40 6.92
C PRO A 36 6.63 11.92 6.87
N GLU A 37 6.18 12.52 8.00
CA GLU A 37 5.76 13.91 8.03
C GLU A 37 6.86 14.90 8.47
N ASN A 38 7.91 14.41 9.12
CA ASN A 38 8.91 15.28 9.77
C ASN A 38 10.33 14.93 9.34
N ALA A 39 11.23 15.88 9.52
CA ALA A 39 12.67 15.63 9.42
C ALA A 39 13.10 14.55 10.45
N ALA A 40 14.11 13.76 10.09
CA ALA A 40 14.68 12.76 10.99
C ALA A 40 15.20 13.41 12.28
N GLN A 41 15.02 12.73 13.41
CA GLN A 41 15.43 13.19 14.74
C GLN A 41 16.51 12.27 15.31
N GLY A 42 17.57 12.84 15.85
CA GLY A 42 18.73 12.13 16.38
C GLY A 42 19.91 12.14 15.41
N THR A 43 20.89 11.26 15.63
CA THR A 43 22.05 11.11 14.74
C THR A 43 22.71 9.75 14.97
N LEU A 44 23.28 9.19 13.92
CA LEU A 44 24.12 7.99 13.94
C LEU A 44 25.62 8.35 14.06
N GLY A 45 25.92 9.67 14.19
CA GLY A 45 27.26 10.20 14.38
C GLY A 45 27.93 10.76 13.13
N ASN A 46 27.29 10.70 11.97
CA ASN A 46 27.76 11.30 10.72
C ASN A 46 26.57 11.79 9.88
N ALA A 47 26.57 13.04 9.46
CA ALA A 47 25.45 13.67 8.76
C ALA A 47 25.13 13.02 7.39
N GLU A 48 26.14 12.54 6.65
CA GLU A 48 25.90 11.84 5.38
C GLU A 48 25.29 10.45 5.61
N LEU A 49 25.76 9.73 6.65
CA LEU A 49 25.15 8.48 7.07
C LEU A 49 23.70 8.71 7.49
N ASP A 50 23.42 9.72 8.32
CA ASP A 50 22.07 10.09 8.74
C ASP A 50 21.14 10.32 7.55
N ARG A 51 21.60 11.09 6.54
CA ARG A 51 20.84 11.40 5.33
C ARG A 51 20.49 10.12 4.53
N VAL A 52 21.47 9.25 4.33
CA VAL A 52 21.27 8.02 3.54
C VAL A 52 20.38 7.04 4.29
N VAL A 53 20.63 6.83 5.59
CA VAL A 53 19.82 5.94 6.42
C VAL A 53 18.39 6.46 6.55
N ALA A 54 18.18 7.76 6.70
CA ALA A 54 16.82 8.32 6.75
C ALA A 54 16.04 8.05 5.46
N ARG A 55 16.65 8.26 4.29
CA ARG A 55 16.04 7.96 2.99
C ARG A 55 15.67 6.47 2.87
N ASP A 56 16.61 5.58 3.18
CA ASP A 56 16.40 4.14 3.04
C ASP A 56 15.36 3.64 4.06
N THR A 57 15.35 4.22 5.26
CA THR A 57 14.37 3.92 6.31
C THR A 57 12.94 4.33 5.90
N LEU A 58 12.78 5.44 5.19
CA LEU A 58 11.47 5.81 4.62
C LEU A 58 10.99 4.74 3.63
N GLY A 59 11.87 4.20 2.78
CA GLY A 59 11.52 3.09 1.89
C GLY A 59 11.13 1.82 2.64
N GLU A 60 11.80 1.47 3.75
CA GLU A 60 11.40 0.33 4.60
C GLU A 60 10.05 0.59 5.28
N LEU A 61 9.82 1.82 5.71
CA LEU A 61 8.57 2.22 6.36
C LEU A 61 7.39 2.15 5.37
N GLU A 62 7.57 2.62 4.13
CA GLU A 62 6.59 2.47 3.06
C GLU A 62 6.32 1.00 2.72
N ALA A 63 7.35 0.17 2.73
CA ALA A 63 7.21 -1.27 2.51
C ALA A 63 6.66 -2.01 3.74
N GLY A 64 6.62 -1.38 4.93
CA GLY A 64 6.24 -2.00 6.20
C GLY A 64 7.20 -3.12 6.62
N ARG A 65 8.51 -2.95 6.41
CA ARG A 65 9.53 -3.98 6.67
C ARG A 65 10.54 -3.54 7.70
N THR A 66 10.83 -4.41 8.65
CA THR A 66 11.99 -4.32 9.54
C THR A 66 13.19 -5.01 8.88
N SER A 67 14.36 -4.40 8.91
CA SER A 67 15.55 -4.90 8.22
C SER A 67 16.86 -4.55 8.96
N VAL A 68 17.93 -5.25 8.57
CA VAL A 68 19.32 -4.84 8.90
C VAL A 68 20.00 -4.45 7.60
N ARG A 69 20.58 -3.24 7.58
CA ARG A 69 21.31 -2.72 6.43
C ARG A 69 22.77 -2.43 6.78
N HIS A 70 23.63 -2.49 5.75
CA HIS A 70 25.05 -2.27 5.84
C HIS A 70 25.40 -0.99 5.08
N TYR A 71 26.19 -0.13 5.70
CA TYR A 71 26.63 1.14 5.15
C TYR A 71 28.13 1.32 5.37
N GLY A 72 28.78 2.07 4.50
CA GLY A 72 30.09 2.64 4.82
C GLY A 72 29.95 3.77 5.84
N PRO A 73 31.04 4.22 6.49
CA PRO A 73 31.01 5.25 7.53
C PRO A 73 30.44 6.59 7.08
N GLN A 74 30.43 6.86 5.78
CA GLN A 74 29.86 8.05 5.15
C GLN A 74 28.59 7.74 4.33
N GLY A 75 27.90 6.64 4.63
CA GLY A 75 26.65 6.26 3.98
C GLY A 75 26.79 5.57 2.62
N GLN A 76 27.97 5.04 2.27
CA GLN A 76 28.15 4.24 1.05
C GLN A 76 27.28 2.98 1.12
N THR A 77 26.62 2.62 0.01
CA THR A 77 25.66 1.52 -0.05
C THR A 77 25.99 0.44 -1.10
N THR A 78 26.92 0.70 -2.02
CA THR A 78 27.25 -0.25 -3.07
C THR A 78 28.25 -1.30 -2.57
N PRO A 79 28.17 -2.57 -3.04
CA PRO A 79 29.15 -3.60 -2.67
C PRO A 79 30.58 -3.20 -2.99
N GLU A 80 30.80 -2.51 -4.11
CA GLU A 80 32.12 -2.01 -4.54
C GLU A 80 32.67 -0.98 -3.56
N ASP A 81 31.83 -0.08 -3.05
CA ASP A 81 32.20 0.96 -2.07
C ASP A 81 32.48 0.37 -0.69
N LEU A 82 31.94 -0.81 -0.39
CA LEU A 82 32.10 -1.49 0.90
C LEU A 82 33.26 -2.47 0.95
N VAL A 83 33.93 -2.75 -0.19
CA VAL A 83 35.12 -3.60 -0.22
C VAL A 83 36.27 -2.92 0.53
N ASN A 84 36.78 -3.60 1.57
CA ASN A 84 37.84 -3.11 2.44
C ASN A 84 37.53 -1.82 3.24
N THR A 85 36.27 -1.44 3.33
CA THR A 85 35.82 -0.29 4.13
C THR A 85 35.17 -0.79 5.42
N PRO A 86 35.47 -0.19 6.61
CA PRO A 86 34.73 -0.50 7.83
C PRO A 86 33.24 -0.29 7.59
N THR A 87 32.41 -1.27 7.93
CA THR A 87 30.96 -1.18 7.75
C THR A 87 30.25 -0.77 9.04
N VAL A 88 29.17 -0.02 8.88
CA VAL A 88 28.23 0.30 9.95
C VAL A 88 26.97 -0.52 9.70
N ARG A 89 26.58 -1.35 10.67
CA ARG A 89 25.33 -2.10 10.61
C ARG A 89 24.23 -1.36 11.34
N VAL A 90 23.15 -1.12 10.64
CA VAL A 90 22.00 -0.39 11.16
C VAL A 90 20.77 -1.31 11.15
N PHE A 91 20.18 -1.52 12.31
CA PHE A 91 18.88 -2.16 12.47
C PHE A 91 17.80 -1.10 12.30
N ILE A 92 16.91 -1.32 11.35
CA ILE A 92 15.75 -0.47 11.06
C ILE A 92 14.51 -1.20 11.55
N ASP A 93 13.94 -0.71 12.67
CA ASP A 93 12.66 -1.17 13.20
C ASP A 93 11.56 -0.25 12.66
N ALA A 94 10.80 -0.75 11.68
CA ALA A 94 9.78 0.04 11.00
C ALA A 94 8.37 -0.46 11.36
N PHE A 95 7.60 0.41 11.99
CA PHE A 95 6.18 0.19 12.26
C PHE A 95 5.33 0.99 11.27
N SER A 96 4.51 0.28 10.51
CA SER A 96 3.52 0.88 9.62
C SER A 96 2.17 0.20 9.86
N PRO A 97 1.07 0.94 10.02
CA PRO A 97 -0.26 0.35 10.13
C PRO A 97 -0.56 -0.61 8.98
N PRO A 98 -1.41 -1.62 9.17
CA PRO A 98 -1.90 -2.44 8.09
C PRO A 98 -2.45 -1.57 6.94
N PRO A 99 -2.13 -1.87 5.68
CA PRO A 99 -2.74 -1.16 4.56
C PRO A 99 -4.25 -1.40 4.53
N THR A 100 -5.01 -0.43 4.03
CA THR A 100 -6.46 -0.52 3.90
C THR A 100 -6.86 -0.97 2.49
N MET A 101 -7.76 -1.93 2.41
CA MET A 101 -8.46 -2.26 1.16
C MET A 101 -9.92 -1.84 1.28
N VAL A 102 -10.31 -0.81 0.53
CA VAL A 102 -11.71 -0.40 0.42
C VAL A 102 -12.34 -1.14 -0.74
N ILE A 103 -13.38 -1.92 -0.47
CA ILE A 103 -14.12 -2.68 -1.49
C ILE A 103 -15.52 -2.09 -1.61
N PHE A 104 -15.80 -1.48 -2.76
CA PHE A 104 -17.10 -0.98 -3.10
C PHE A 104 -17.93 -2.06 -3.81
N GLY A 105 -19.09 -2.38 -3.22
CA GLY A 105 -20.04 -3.35 -3.72
C GLY A 105 -20.14 -4.61 -2.85
N ALA A 106 -21.33 -4.83 -2.28
CA ALA A 106 -21.65 -6.00 -1.46
C ALA A 106 -22.10 -7.17 -2.34
N VAL A 107 -21.20 -7.67 -3.21
CA VAL A 107 -21.43 -8.76 -4.17
C VAL A 107 -20.65 -10.02 -3.77
N ASP A 108 -20.86 -11.14 -4.48
CA ASP A 108 -20.25 -12.43 -4.12
C ASP A 108 -18.70 -12.39 -4.23
N PHE A 109 -18.17 -11.70 -5.24
CA PHE A 109 -16.72 -11.48 -5.40
C PHE A 109 -16.08 -10.76 -4.21
N THR A 110 -16.84 -9.89 -3.52
CA THR A 110 -16.37 -9.13 -2.37
C THR A 110 -16.00 -10.04 -1.20
N SER A 111 -16.77 -11.10 -0.95
CA SER A 111 -16.48 -12.07 0.12
C SER A 111 -15.16 -12.81 -0.14
N ALA A 112 -14.92 -13.23 -1.38
CA ALA A 112 -13.67 -13.87 -1.77
C ALA A 112 -12.47 -12.92 -1.67
N LEU A 113 -12.62 -11.70 -2.21
CA LEU A 113 -11.57 -10.69 -2.15
C LEU A 113 -11.22 -10.31 -0.71
N ALA A 114 -12.22 -10.12 0.16
CA ALA A 114 -11.98 -9.82 1.57
C ALA A 114 -11.13 -10.91 2.26
N ARG A 115 -11.41 -12.20 1.98
CA ARG A 115 -10.62 -13.32 2.54
C ARG A 115 -9.16 -13.27 2.09
N VAL A 116 -8.90 -13.08 0.79
CA VAL A 116 -7.53 -13.03 0.26
C VAL A 116 -6.80 -11.77 0.76
N ALA A 117 -7.49 -10.63 0.82
CA ALA A 117 -6.94 -9.40 1.36
C ALA A 117 -6.52 -9.54 2.84
N LYS A 118 -7.29 -10.27 3.65
CA LYS A 118 -6.91 -10.57 5.05
C LYS A 118 -5.64 -11.41 5.14
N VAL A 119 -5.44 -12.38 4.24
CA VAL A 119 -4.18 -13.17 4.16
C VAL A 119 -2.99 -12.27 3.84
N LEU A 120 -3.20 -11.22 3.04
CA LEU A 120 -2.17 -10.22 2.70
C LEU A 120 -1.98 -9.14 3.78
N GLY A 121 -2.70 -9.21 4.90
CA GLY A 121 -2.57 -8.29 6.02
C GLY A 121 -3.33 -6.96 5.86
N TYR A 122 -4.27 -6.86 4.92
CA TYR A 122 -5.09 -5.65 4.78
C TYR A 122 -6.11 -5.48 5.90
N HIS A 123 -6.32 -4.24 6.32
CA HIS A 123 -7.55 -3.82 6.97
C HIS A 123 -8.64 -3.69 5.89
N VAL A 124 -9.65 -4.53 5.93
CA VAL A 124 -10.66 -4.65 4.88
C VAL A 124 -11.92 -3.90 5.26
N LEU A 125 -12.31 -2.94 4.43
CA LEU A 125 -13.51 -2.14 4.55
C LEU A 125 -14.43 -2.42 3.35
N VAL A 126 -15.63 -2.95 3.61
CA VAL A 126 -16.66 -3.17 2.59
C VAL A 126 -17.69 -2.06 2.65
N CYS A 127 -17.99 -1.44 1.51
CA CYS A 127 -18.92 -0.33 1.38
C CYS A 127 -19.97 -0.61 0.30
N ASP A 128 -21.25 -0.47 0.65
CA ASP A 128 -22.38 -0.49 -0.29
C ASP A 128 -23.53 0.35 0.28
N ALA A 129 -24.24 1.08 -0.57
CA ALA A 129 -25.37 1.91 -0.13
C ALA A 129 -26.63 1.10 0.23
N ARG A 130 -26.66 -0.18 -0.14
CA ARG A 130 -27.82 -1.06 0.07
C ARG A 130 -27.66 -1.85 1.36
N GLU A 131 -28.35 -1.43 2.41
CA GLU A 131 -28.30 -2.02 3.76
C GLU A 131 -28.53 -3.55 3.76
N VAL A 132 -29.47 -4.03 2.95
CA VAL A 132 -29.80 -5.46 2.85
C VAL A 132 -28.59 -6.31 2.42
N PHE A 133 -27.66 -5.75 1.67
CA PHE A 133 -26.49 -6.44 1.17
C PHE A 133 -25.23 -6.18 1.99
N ALA A 134 -25.04 -4.97 2.51
CA ALA A 134 -23.88 -4.58 3.30
C ALA A 134 -24.03 -5.02 4.78
N THR A 135 -23.84 -6.30 5.04
CA THR A 135 -23.99 -6.85 6.39
C THR A 135 -22.73 -7.60 6.85
N LYS A 136 -22.38 -7.48 8.14
CA LYS A 136 -21.27 -8.23 8.74
C LYS A 136 -21.45 -9.75 8.60
N ARG A 137 -22.71 -10.23 8.57
CA ARG A 137 -23.02 -11.63 8.35
C ARG A 137 -22.56 -12.12 6.97
N ARG A 138 -22.69 -11.30 5.93
CA ARG A 138 -22.21 -11.65 4.56
C ARG A 138 -20.72 -11.52 4.41
N PHE A 139 -20.12 -10.57 5.12
CA PHE A 139 -18.69 -10.27 5.05
C PHE A 139 -17.99 -10.42 6.41
N PRO A 140 -17.96 -11.63 6.99
CA PRO A 140 -17.40 -11.84 8.33
C PRO A 140 -15.90 -11.56 8.41
N MET A 141 -15.19 -11.64 7.28
CA MET A 141 -13.75 -11.38 7.19
C MET A 141 -13.40 -9.90 7.01
N ALA A 142 -14.35 -9.05 6.63
CA ALA A 142 -14.11 -7.62 6.59
C ALA A 142 -13.94 -7.08 8.02
N ASP A 143 -13.03 -6.16 8.25
CA ASP A 143 -12.90 -5.48 9.54
C ASP A 143 -14.08 -4.53 9.76
N GLU A 144 -14.47 -3.81 8.71
CA GLU A 144 -15.63 -2.92 8.72
C GLU A 144 -16.57 -3.18 7.55
N VAL A 145 -17.87 -3.03 7.79
CA VAL A 145 -18.91 -3.06 6.74
C VAL A 145 -19.76 -1.81 6.91
N LEU A 146 -19.74 -0.94 5.91
CA LEU A 146 -20.38 0.37 5.95
C LEU A 146 -21.53 0.45 4.95
N VAL A 147 -22.68 0.94 5.43
CA VAL A 147 -23.85 1.28 4.59
C VAL A 147 -23.75 2.76 4.25
N THR A 148 -23.10 3.08 3.15
CA THR A 148 -22.92 4.47 2.72
C THR A 148 -22.62 4.57 1.22
N TRP A 149 -22.73 5.77 0.69
CA TRP A 149 -22.29 6.11 -0.67
C TRP A 149 -20.80 6.42 -0.72
N PRO A 150 -20.14 6.32 -1.90
CA PRO A 150 -18.70 6.59 -2.02
C PRO A 150 -18.28 8.00 -1.56
N ALA A 151 -19.03 9.03 -1.93
CA ALA A 151 -18.66 10.42 -1.63
C ALA A 151 -18.55 10.72 -0.12
N PRO A 152 -19.52 10.36 0.74
CA PRO A 152 -19.36 10.48 2.19
C PRO A 152 -18.17 9.71 2.75
N LEU A 153 -17.91 8.49 2.26
CA LEU A 153 -16.77 7.67 2.71
C LEU A 153 -15.45 8.36 2.39
N PHE A 154 -15.27 8.86 1.17
CA PHE A 154 -14.03 9.54 0.80
C PHE A 154 -13.87 10.90 1.49
N ALA A 155 -14.97 11.61 1.78
CA ALA A 155 -14.92 12.84 2.56
C ALA A 155 -14.41 12.59 4.00
N GLU A 156 -14.79 11.46 4.61
CA GLU A 156 -14.36 11.08 5.96
C GLU A 156 -12.94 10.47 5.99
N ARG A 157 -12.63 9.59 5.05
CA ARG A 157 -11.44 8.72 5.13
C ARG A 157 -10.44 8.87 3.98
N GLY A 158 -10.82 9.56 2.91
CA GLY A 158 -9.99 9.65 1.69
C GLY A 158 -8.59 10.23 1.94
N ALA A 159 -8.48 11.23 2.83
CA ALA A 159 -7.20 11.84 3.19
C ALA A 159 -6.24 10.90 3.96
N GLN A 160 -6.74 9.79 4.50
CA GLN A 160 -5.94 8.80 5.22
C GLN A 160 -5.37 7.73 4.28
N LEU A 161 -5.90 7.61 3.06
CA LEU A 161 -5.44 6.62 2.09
C LEU A 161 -4.07 6.99 1.51
N THR A 162 -3.20 6.01 1.43
CA THR A 162 -1.79 6.13 1.04
C THR A 162 -1.47 5.25 -0.16
N GLN A 163 -0.24 5.33 -0.66
CA GLN A 163 0.27 4.46 -1.74
C GLN A 163 0.26 2.95 -1.39
N ARG A 164 0.10 2.59 -0.11
CA ARG A 164 -0.01 1.20 0.34
C ARG A 164 -1.42 0.65 0.24
N ASP A 165 -2.42 1.52 0.13
CA ASP A 165 -3.83 1.18 0.18
C ASP A 165 -4.39 0.86 -1.21
N ALA A 166 -5.52 0.15 -1.24
CA ALA A 166 -6.19 -0.26 -2.46
C ALA A 166 -7.68 0.08 -2.42
N VAL A 167 -8.21 0.53 -3.55
CA VAL A 167 -9.64 0.69 -3.78
C VAL A 167 -10.07 -0.26 -4.88
N CYS A 168 -11.00 -1.18 -4.58
CA CYS A 168 -11.55 -2.16 -5.49
C CYS A 168 -13.06 -1.90 -5.68
N ILE A 169 -13.48 -1.56 -6.90
CA ILE A 169 -14.86 -1.23 -7.23
C ILE A 169 -15.46 -2.42 -7.98
N LEU A 170 -16.29 -3.20 -7.29
CA LEU A 170 -16.86 -4.46 -7.79
C LEU A 170 -18.33 -4.36 -8.19
N THR A 171 -18.90 -3.16 -8.14
CA THR A 171 -20.28 -2.90 -8.59
C THR A 171 -20.36 -2.75 -10.10
N HIS A 172 -21.59 -2.71 -10.61
CA HIS A 172 -21.89 -2.46 -12.03
C HIS A 172 -22.92 -1.32 -12.19
N ASP A 173 -23.24 -0.62 -11.10
CA ASP A 173 -24.17 0.50 -11.14
C ASP A 173 -23.39 1.82 -11.36
N PRO A 174 -23.60 2.50 -12.52
CA PRO A 174 -22.89 3.74 -12.81
C PRO A 174 -23.11 4.85 -11.79
N LYS A 175 -24.27 4.86 -11.12
CA LYS A 175 -24.58 5.85 -10.05
C LYS A 175 -23.67 5.67 -8.84
N PHE A 176 -23.11 4.48 -8.66
CA PHE A 176 -22.20 4.14 -7.59
C PHE A 176 -20.74 4.12 -8.08
N ASP A 177 -20.48 3.50 -9.25
CA ASP A 177 -19.14 3.32 -9.82
C ASP A 177 -18.44 4.65 -10.11
N VAL A 178 -19.13 5.59 -10.77
CA VAL A 178 -18.52 6.86 -11.17
C VAL A 178 -18.10 7.68 -9.95
N PRO A 179 -18.94 7.92 -8.93
CA PRO A 179 -18.52 8.59 -7.70
C PRO A 179 -17.41 7.84 -6.95
N ALA A 180 -17.40 6.50 -6.97
CA ALA A 180 -16.35 5.72 -6.33
C ALA A 180 -14.99 5.91 -7.03
N VAL A 181 -14.96 5.90 -8.37
CA VAL A 181 -13.74 6.16 -9.14
C VAL A 181 -13.26 7.60 -8.92
N VAL A 182 -14.15 8.59 -9.07
CA VAL A 182 -13.79 10.02 -8.89
C VAL A 182 -13.23 10.27 -7.49
N GLY A 183 -13.89 9.72 -6.47
CA GLY A 183 -13.42 9.83 -5.09
C GLY A 183 -12.06 9.17 -4.86
N ALA A 184 -11.83 7.97 -5.41
CA ALA A 184 -10.54 7.29 -5.31
C ALA A 184 -9.42 8.06 -6.02
N LEU A 185 -9.69 8.60 -7.21
CA LEU A 185 -8.73 9.40 -7.98
C LEU A 185 -8.32 10.69 -7.26
N ALA A 186 -9.17 11.24 -6.40
CA ALA A 186 -8.86 12.40 -5.58
C ALA A 186 -7.97 12.08 -4.36
N THR A 187 -7.65 10.80 -4.12
CA THR A 187 -6.81 10.36 -3.00
C THR A 187 -5.39 9.96 -3.45
N ASN A 188 -4.52 9.71 -2.46
CA ASN A 188 -3.17 9.18 -2.68
C ASN A 188 -3.12 7.64 -2.72
N VAL A 189 -4.26 6.96 -2.90
CA VAL A 189 -4.32 5.50 -2.94
C VAL A 189 -3.44 4.94 -4.08
N GLY A 190 -2.69 3.88 -3.79
CA GLY A 190 -1.73 3.30 -4.73
C GLY A 190 -2.35 2.41 -5.80
N TYR A 191 -3.55 1.85 -5.54
CA TYR A 191 -4.24 0.98 -6.49
C TYR A 191 -5.72 1.32 -6.58
N ILE A 192 -6.21 1.47 -7.82
CA ILE A 192 -7.65 1.67 -8.10
C ILE A 192 -8.06 0.67 -9.17
N GLY A 193 -8.79 -0.37 -8.76
CA GLY A 193 -9.27 -1.41 -9.66
C GLY A 193 -10.77 -1.37 -9.83
N VAL A 194 -11.25 -1.56 -11.06
CA VAL A 194 -12.69 -1.48 -11.38
C VAL A 194 -13.13 -2.70 -12.18
N MET A 195 -14.11 -3.42 -11.64
CA MET A 195 -14.67 -4.62 -12.28
C MET A 195 -15.49 -4.27 -13.53
N GLY A 196 -15.45 -5.16 -14.49
CA GLY A 196 -16.25 -5.07 -15.71
C GLY A 196 -15.55 -5.64 -16.93
N SER A 197 -16.31 -5.83 -18.02
CA SER A 197 -15.74 -6.20 -19.32
C SER A 197 -15.04 -5.01 -19.99
N ARG A 198 -14.19 -5.28 -21.00
CA ARG A 198 -13.61 -4.21 -21.84
C ARG A 198 -14.67 -3.28 -22.42
N LYS A 199 -15.83 -3.82 -22.83
CA LYS A 199 -16.97 -3.02 -23.32
C LYS A 199 -17.59 -2.14 -22.23
N THR A 200 -17.72 -2.66 -21.01
CA THR A 200 -18.24 -1.89 -19.87
C THR A 200 -17.26 -0.79 -19.49
N HIS A 201 -15.96 -1.08 -19.56
CA HIS A 201 -14.91 -0.10 -19.31
C HIS A 201 -14.99 1.08 -20.29
N ALA A 202 -15.09 0.83 -21.60
CA ALA A 202 -15.20 1.90 -22.59
C ALA A 202 -16.36 2.87 -22.27
N LYS A 203 -17.55 2.35 -21.97
CA LYS A 203 -18.70 3.18 -21.55
C LYS A 203 -18.49 3.90 -20.23
N ARG A 204 -17.69 3.34 -19.32
CA ARG A 204 -17.34 4.00 -18.05
C ARG A 204 -16.41 5.18 -18.29
N ILE A 205 -15.43 5.05 -19.19
CA ILE A 205 -14.52 6.14 -19.56
C ILE A 205 -15.31 7.36 -20.05
N GLU A 206 -16.30 7.17 -20.95
CA GLU A 206 -17.15 8.27 -21.43
C GLU A 206 -17.76 9.05 -20.26
N ARG A 207 -18.35 8.33 -19.27
CA ARG A 207 -18.97 8.95 -18.08
C ARG A 207 -17.96 9.61 -17.13
N LEU A 208 -16.76 9.05 -17.03
CA LEU A 208 -15.70 9.63 -16.21
C LEU A 208 -15.18 10.93 -16.81
N VAL A 209 -15.04 10.98 -18.14
CA VAL A 209 -14.68 12.21 -18.87
C VAL A 209 -15.77 13.26 -18.69
N GLU A 210 -17.06 12.90 -18.82
CA GLU A 210 -18.19 13.77 -18.54
C GLU A 210 -18.17 14.31 -17.08
N ALA A 211 -17.68 13.50 -16.13
CA ALA A 211 -17.48 13.89 -14.73
C ALA A 211 -16.21 14.70 -14.47
N GLY A 212 -15.43 15.04 -15.52
CA GLY A 212 -14.23 15.88 -15.43
C GLY A 212 -12.94 15.13 -15.12
N VAL A 213 -12.90 13.79 -15.24
CA VAL A 213 -11.67 13.01 -15.06
C VAL A 213 -10.77 13.19 -16.27
N THR A 214 -9.49 13.49 -16.03
CA THR A 214 -8.49 13.71 -17.09
C THR A 214 -7.88 12.39 -17.60
N ASP A 215 -7.28 12.42 -18.79
CA ASP A 215 -6.60 11.26 -19.37
C ASP A 215 -5.46 10.76 -18.47
N GLU A 216 -4.73 11.65 -17.81
CA GLU A 216 -3.68 11.30 -16.84
C GLU A 216 -4.25 10.54 -15.65
N GLN A 217 -5.38 10.99 -15.12
CA GLN A 217 -6.07 10.29 -14.02
C GLN A 217 -6.58 8.91 -14.45
N LEU A 218 -7.07 8.76 -15.69
CA LEU A 218 -7.53 7.50 -16.23
C LEU A 218 -6.43 6.44 -16.29
N LEU A 219 -5.14 6.83 -16.46
CA LEU A 219 -4.00 5.91 -16.44
C LEU A 219 -3.79 5.22 -15.06
N ARG A 220 -4.36 5.77 -14.00
CA ARG A 220 -4.32 5.16 -12.66
C ARG A 220 -5.33 4.03 -12.47
N LEU A 221 -6.28 3.85 -13.40
CA LEU A 221 -7.33 2.84 -13.28
C LEU A 221 -6.89 1.50 -13.85
N MET A 222 -6.99 0.45 -13.06
CA MET A 222 -6.89 -0.94 -13.49
C MET A 222 -8.30 -1.43 -13.83
N SER A 223 -8.65 -1.43 -15.12
CA SER A 223 -9.98 -1.84 -15.59
C SER A 223 -9.91 -2.43 -17.01
N PRO A 224 -10.31 -3.69 -17.19
CA PRO A 224 -10.81 -4.64 -16.16
C PRO A 224 -9.80 -4.91 -15.04
N ILE A 225 -10.30 -5.06 -13.80
CA ILE A 225 -9.50 -5.33 -12.61
C ILE A 225 -8.87 -6.74 -12.65
N GLY A 226 -7.61 -6.85 -12.25
CA GLY A 226 -6.90 -8.11 -12.05
C GLY A 226 -6.02 -8.55 -13.22
N LEU A 227 -5.12 -9.48 -12.94
CA LEU A 227 -4.26 -10.11 -13.94
C LEU A 227 -5.05 -11.08 -14.83
N ASP A 228 -4.67 -11.19 -16.10
CA ASP A 228 -5.23 -12.17 -17.04
C ASP A 228 -4.61 -13.56 -16.78
N ILE A 229 -5.15 -14.27 -15.79
CA ILE A 229 -4.76 -15.64 -15.42
C ILE A 229 -5.83 -16.67 -15.75
N GLY A 230 -6.87 -16.29 -16.50
CA GLY A 230 -7.98 -17.17 -16.83
C GLY A 230 -8.95 -17.44 -15.67
N ALA A 231 -9.01 -16.56 -14.68
CA ALA A 231 -9.88 -16.66 -13.50
C ALA A 231 -11.37 -16.78 -13.89
N ARG A 232 -12.08 -17.72 -13.26
CA ARG A 232 -13.51 -17.99 -13.51
C ARG A 232 -14.36 -17.95 -12.24
N THR A 233 -13.81 -18.33 -11.10
CA THR A 233 -14.53 -18.30 -9.82
C THR A 233 -14.29 -16.99 -9.08
N PRO A 234 -15.12 -16.62 -8.10
CA PRO A 234 -14.86 -15.47 -7.23
C PRO A 234 -13.50 -15.55 -6.52
N GLU A 235 -13.07 -16.73 -6.09
CA GLU A 235 -11.80 -16.98 -5.43
C GLU A 235 -10.61 -16.76 -6.37
N GLU A 236 -10.67 -17.30 -7.58
CA GLU A 236 -9.63 -17.11 -8.61
C GLU A 236 -9.55 -15.63 -9.01
N THR A 237 -10.69 -14.95 -9.14
CA THR A 237 -10.75 -13.51 -9.41
C THR A 237 -10.11 -12.70 -8.27
N ALA A 238 -10.35 -13.08 -7.02
CA ALA A 238 -9.72 -12.45 -5.86
C ALA A 238 -8.20 -12.61 -5.87
N ILE A 239 -7.69 -13.79 -6.26
CA ILE A 239 -6.24 -14.04 -6.44
C ILE A 239 -5.69 -13.18 -7.57
N SER A 240 -6.39 -13.11 -8.72
CA SER A 240 -6.03 -12.27 -9.86
C SER A 240 -5.89 -10.79 -9.46
N ILE A 241 -6.87 -10.26 -8.72
CA ILE A 241 -6.87 -8.88 -8.22
C ILE A 241 -5.71 -8.64 -7.26
N CYS A 242 -5.54 -9.51 -6.27
CA CYS A 242 -4.47 -9.39 -5.29
C CYS A 242 -3.07 -9.54 -5.93
N GLY A 243 -2.93 -10.42 -6.93
CA GLY A 243 -1.73 -10.53 -7.73
C GLY A 243 -1.38 -9.25 -8.49
N GLU A 244 -2.39 -8.59 -9.09
CA GLU A 244 -2.19 -7.30 -9.77
C GLU A 244 -1.79 -6.20 -8.78
N ILE A 245 -2.42 -6.12 -7.62
CA ILE A 245 -2.06 -5.17 -6.56
C ILE A 245 -0.58 -5.34 -6.16
N ILE A 246 -0.13 -6.59 -5.93
CA ILE A 246 1.27 -6.87 -5.59
C ILE A 246 2.19 -6.46 -6.73
N ALA A 247 1.89 -6.83 -7.97
CA ALA A 247 2.68 -6.50 -9.14
C ALA A 247 2.84 -4.99 -9.33
N ARG A 248 1.74 -4.23 -9.22
CA ARG A 248 1.75 -2.76 -9.32
C ARG A 248 2.55 -2.10 -8.21
N ARG A 249 2.36 -2.52 -6.96
CA ARG A 249 3.11 -2.00 -5.82
C ARG A 249 4.61 -2.25 -5.94
N THR A 250 5.03 -3.35 -6.54
CA THR A 250 6.44 -3.71 -6.70
C THR A 250 7.04 -3.29 -8.04
N GLY A 251 6.24 -2.69 -8.94
CA GLY A 251 6.68 -2.30 -10.28
C GLY A 251 7.01 -3.50 -11.18
N ARG A 252 6.39 -4.67 -10.92
CA ARG A 252 6.63 -5.90 -11.69
C ARG A 252 5.52 -6.16 -12.71
N GLY A 253 5.89 -6.78 -13.84
CA GLY A 253 4.94 -7.16 -14.90
C GLY A 253 4.21 -8.47 -14.66
N ALA A 254 4.49 -9.17 -13.54
CA ALA A 254 3.95 -10.49 -13.19
C ALA A 254 4.18 -11.62 -14.22
N PRO A 255 5.34 -11.71 -14.91
CA PRO A 255 5.67 -12.90 -15.70
C PRO A 255 5.90 -14.10 -14.79
N SER A 256 5.96 -15.31 -15.38
CA SER A 256 6.41 -16.50 -14.65
C SER A 256 7.86 -16.28 -14.20
N LEU A 257 8.18 -16.61 -12.94
CA LEU A 257 9.57 -16.53 -12.43
C LEU A 257 10.54 -17.40 -13.24
N ARG A 258 10.05 -18.49 -13.82
CA ARG A 258 10.83 -19.37 -14.69
C ARG A 258 11.36 -18.66 -15.94
N ASP A 259 10.61 -17.68 -16.44
CA ASP A 259 10.88 -17.01 -17.72
C ASP A 259 11.68 -15.70 -17.53
N GLY A 260 12.13 -15.42 -16.31
CA GLY A 260 12.89 -14.23 -15.94
C GLY A 260 14.35 -14.54 -15.60
N ASP A 261 15.23 -13.58 -15.89
CA ASP A 261 16.65 -13.62 -15.55
C ASP A 261 16.95 -12.73 -14.33
N GLY A 262 17.96 -13.13 -13.52
CA GLY A 262 18.48 -12.33 -12.41
C GLY A 262 17.86 -12.68 -11.04
N PRO A 263 18.15 -11.88 -9.99
CA PRO A 263 17.72 -12.18 -8.63
C PRO A 263 16.22 -12.04 -8.47
N ILE A 264 15.59 -13.02 -7.79
CA ILE A 264 14.15 -13.02 -7.50
C ILE A 264 13.78 -11.88 -6.56
N HIS A 265 14.63 -11.60 -5.59
CA HIS A 265 14.48 -10.50 -4.62
C HIS A 265 15.54 -9.42 -4.90
N LYS A 266 15.09 -8.16 -4.97
CA LYS A 266 15.98 -6.99 -5.05
C LYS A 266 16.05 -6.33 -3.70
#